data_96a299c9cc913d010eb8ed9b13a3818e
#
_entry.id   96a299c9cc913d010eb8ed9b13a3818e
#
_cell.length_a   1.000
_cell.length_b   1.000
_cell.length_c   1.000
_cell.angle_alpha   90.00
_cell.angle_beta   90.00
_cell.angle_gamma   90.00
#
_symmetry.space_group_name_H-M   'P 1'
#
loop_
_entity.id
_entity.type
_entity.pdbx_description
1 polymer ?
#
loop_
_entity_poly.entity_id
_entity_poly.type
_entity_poly.pdbx_seq_one_letter_code
_entity_poly.pdbx_strand_id
1 'polypeptide(L)'
;MKKLILAALVLLATAASAQTVQINGAGATFPYPIYSKWFDEYHKVHPNVEINYQSIGSGGGIRQLSAGTVFFGASDGPMTNDQITGAGFRILHIPTVLGGVVPVYNIPEVSAELHFTGPVLADIFLGKITKWNDAAIRNINPGVTLPNSEITVVHRSDGSGTSYIWCDYLSKVSPDYKKTVGVATSVNWPAGVGAKGNEGVAGLVKQTPGSIGYVELIYALQNKISYGAVQNQAGEWIRASVETVSNAAAAAAKNMPKDFRVSITNAPGHDVYPISSFTWLLLQESPKDVARSRIMVDFTRWALSGGQGLALQLGYAPIPKEVVALEMEALKRVKQ
;
A
#
# COMPACT_ATOMS: atom_id res chain seq x y z
N MET A 1 14.52 81.18 15.04
CA MET A 1 15.12 79.94 14.52
C MET A 1 14.25 78.79 14.96
N LYS A 2 13.37 78.32 14.09
CA LYS A 2 12.42 77.25 14.37
C LYS A 2 13.10 75.95 13.97
N LYS A 3 13.34 75.05 14.94
CA LYS A 3 13.84 73.69 14.68
C LYS A 3 12.66 72.81 14.26
N LEU A 4 12.66 72.37 13.02
CA LEU A 4 11.80 71.29 12.52
C LEU A 4 12.36 69.97 13.04
N ILE A 5 11.58 69.23 13.84
CA ILE A 5 11.80 67.86 14.23
C ILE A 5 11.04 67.02 13.21
N LEU A 6 11.80 66.34 12.34
CA LEU A 6 11.27 65.39 11.35
C LEU A 6 11.14 64.02 12.09
N ALA A 7 9.94 63.64 12.46
CA ALA A 7 9.66 62.31 13.00
C ALA A 7 9.58 61.30 11.86
N ALA A 8 10.64 60.49 11.69
CA ALA A 8 10.64 59.35 10.79
C ALA A 8 9.85 58.20 11.43
N LEU A 9 8.62 57.98 10.97
CA LEU A 9 7.85 56.78 11.31
C LEU A 9 8.45 55.60 10.53
N VAL A 10 9.24 54.78 11.21
CA VAL A 10 9.68 53.49 10.67
C VAL A 10 8.51 52.52 10.86
N LEU A 11 7.78 52.26 9.77
CA LEU A 11 6.84 51.13 9.71
C LEU A 11 7.66 49.84 9.70
N LEU A 12 7.84 49.22 10.87
CA LEU A 12 8.22 47.82 10.95
C LEU A 12 7.04 46.97 10.46
N ALA A 13 7.08 46.62 9.17
CA ALA A 13 6.27 45.53 8.66
C ALA A 13 6.79 44.24 9.33
N THR A 14 6.19 43.84 10.42
CA THR A 14 6.37 42.49 10.96
C THR A 14 5.78 41.53 9.93
N ALA A 15 6.64 40.95 9.09
CA ALA A 15 6.29 39.77 8.31
C ALA A 15 5.93 38.72 9.37
N ALA A 16 4.64 38.52 9.61
CA ALA A 16 4.16 37.39 10.37
C ALA A 16 4.59 36.13 9.60
N SER A 17 5.71 35.55 10.00
CA SER A 17 6.12 34.24 9.52
C SER A 17 4.97 33.30 9.89
N ALA A 18 4.17 32.91 8.91
CA ALA A 18 3.11 31.95 9.12
C ALA A 18 3.77 30.69 9.69
N GLN A 19 3.46 30.36 10.93
CA GLN A 19 4.05 29.20 11.61
C GLN A 19 3.70 27.94 10.79
N THR A 20 4.73 27.19 10.38
CA THR A 20 4.55 25.94 9.63
C THR A 20 3.80 24.92 10.51
N VAL A 21 2.70 24.42 9.99
CA VAL A 21 1.91 23.36 10.64
C VAL A 21 2.49 22.03 10.25
N GLN A 22 3.05 21.31 11.21
CA GLN A 22 3.55 19.95 11.01
C GLN A 22 2.48 18.93 11.37
N ILE A 23 2.29 17.94 10.48
CA ILE A 23 1.36 16.83 10.64
C ILE A 23 2.14 15.54 10.45
N ASN A 24 2.19 14.70 11.49
CA ASN A 24 2.92 13.43 11.44
C ASN A 24 1.96 12.27 11.23
N GLY A 25 2.29 11.39 10.29
CA GLY A 25 1.61 10.14 10.04
C GLY A 25 2.58 8.97 10.03
N ALA A 26 2.03 7.77 10.09
CA ALA A 26 2.82 6.54 10.00
C ALA A 26 2.00 5.39 9.43
N GLY A 27 2.68 4.41 8.83
CA GLY A 27 1.98 3.20 8.41
C GLY A 27 2.61 2.48 7.23
N ALA A 28 1.75 2.02 6.34
CA ALA A 28 2.03 1.14 5.23
C ALA A 28 3.21 1.61 4.35
N THR A 29 4.05 0.66 3.94
CA THR A 29 5.13 0.92 2.98
C THR A 29 4.65 0.85 1.53
N PHE A 30 3.54 0.16 1.29
CA PHE A 30 2.91 0.01 -0.02
C PHE A 30 2.67 1.36 -0.73
N PRO A 31 1.99 2.36 -0.11
CA PRO A 31 1.74 3.65 -0.76
C PRO A 31 2.88 4.67 -0.57
N TYR A 32 3.97 4.32 0.11
CA TYR A 32 4.99 5.30 0.49
C TYR A 32 5.55 6.12 -0.69
N PRO A 33 5.83 5.54 -1.88
CA PRO A 33 6.31 6.32 -3.02
C PRO A 33 5.33 7.40 -3.46
N ILE A 34 4.03 7.09 -3.54
CA ILE A 34 3.03 8.08 -3.94
C ILE A 34 2.71 9.05 -2.81
N TYR A 35 2.68 8.60 -1.54
CA TYR A 35 2.44 9.50 -0.40
C TYR A 35 3.56 10.52 -0.27
N SER A 36 4.82 10.10 -0.39
CA SER A 36 5.97 11.00 -0.41
C SER A 36 5.87 12.04 -1.52
N LYS A 37 5.48 11.60 -2.73
CA LYS A 37 5.26 12.51 -3.87
C LYS A 37 4.10 13.49 -3.62
N TRP A 38 2.98 13.01 -3.06
CA TRP A 38 1.84 13.86 -2.75
C TRP A 38 2.15 14.89 -1.67
N PHE A 39 2.86 14.54 -0.61
CA PHE A 39 3.24 15.48 0.45
C PHE A 39 4.17 16.58 -0.07
N ASP A 40 5.14 16.22 -0.93
CA ASP A 40 6.02 17.18 -1.60
C ASP A 40 5.24 18.14 -2.51
N GLU A 41 4.37 17.62 -3.38
CA GLU A 41 3.57 18.45 -4.29
C GLU A 41 2.54 19.31 -3.55
N TYR A 42 1.93 18.78 -2.48
CA TYR A 42 1.01 19.55 -1.66
C TYR A 42 1.72 20.68 -0.91
N HIS A 43 2.93 20.43 -0.40
CA HIS A 43 3.75 21.45 0.25
C HIS A 43 4.10 22.60 -0.69
N LYS A 44 4.37 22.35 -1.98
CA LYS A 44 4.67 23.39 -2.98
C LYS A 44 3.54 24.40 -3.14
N VAL A 45 2.29 23.95 -3.01
CA VAL A 45 1.10 24.83 -3.11
C VAL A 45 0.58 25.31 -1.76
N HIS A 46 1.04 24.69 -0.67
CA HIS A 46 0.73 25.03 0.72
C HIS A 46 2.01 25.10 1.57
N PRO A 47 2.91 26.10 1.34
CA PRO A 47 4.25 26.11 1.94
C PRO A 47 4.27 26.24 3.48
N ASN A 48 3.15 26.58 4.09
CA ASN A 48 2.95 26.60 5.53
C ASN A 48 2.47 25.25 6.11
N VAL A 49 2.36 24.19 5.29
CA VAL A 49 1.96 22.85 5.71
C VAL A 49 3.09 21.87 5.41
N GLU A 50 3.49 21.09 6.39
CA GLU A 50 4.47 20.02 6.28
C GLU A 50 3.85 18.71 6.77
N ILE A 51 3.72 17.74 5.89
CA ILE A 51 3.19 16.41 6.23
C ILE A 51 4.36 15.41 6.23
N ASN A 52 4.66 14.87 7.41
CA ASN A 52 5.73 13.90 7.62
C ASN A 52 5.13 12.51 7.74
N TYR A 53 5.77 11.52 7.12
CA TYR A 53 5.27 10.16 7.12
C TYR A 53 6.37 9.13 7.42
N GLN A 54 6.12 8.27 8.39
CA GLN A 54 7.00 7.18 8.75
C GLN A 54 6.51 5.87 8.10
N SER A 55 7.24 5.38 7.12
CA SER A 55 6.99 4.11 6.43
C SER A 55 7.46 2.94 7.30
N ILE A 56 6.60 2.47 8.22
CA ILE A 56 6.93 1.47 9.26
C ILE A 56 6.04 0.21 9.22
N GLY A 57 5.25 0.08 8.15
CA GLY A 57 4.26 -0.98 7.97
C GLY A 57 2.91 -0.67 8.60
N SER A 58 1.86 -1.30 8.05
CA SER A 58 0.46 -1.07 8.43
C SER A 58 0.21 -1.30 9.92
N GLY A 59 0.74 -2.38 10.48
CA GLY A 59 0.61 -2.66 11.91
C GLY A 59 1.23 -1.59 12.80
N GLY A 60 2.35 -0.98 12.37
CA GLY A 60 2.98 0.15 13.04
C GLY A 60 2.08 1.39 13.00
N GLY A 61 1.54 1.71 11.81
CA GLY A 61 0.62 2.84 11.61
C GLY A 61 -0.65 2.73 12.45
N ILE A 62 -1.30 1.57 12.43
CA ILE A 62 -2.48 1.30 13.25
C ILE A 62 -2.18 1.49 14.74
N ARG A 63 -1.08 0.92 15.24
CA ARG A 63 -0.70 1.08 16.66
C ARG A 63 -0.42 2.54 17.02
N GLN A 64 0.33 3.27 16.21
CA GLN A 64 0.67 4.67 16.50
C GLN A 64 -0.56 5.58 16.44
N LEU A 65 -1.46 5.37 15.48
CA LEU A 65 -2.72 6.11 15.41
C LEU A 65 -3.58 5.82 16.64
N SER A 66 -3.76 4.55 17.02
CA SER A 66 -4.55 4.15 18.19
C SER A 66 -3.97 4.70 19.49
N ALA A 67 -2.64 4.81 19.61
CA ALA A 67 -1.96 5.41 20.74
C ALA A 67 -1.95 6.96 20.71
N GLY A 68 -2.44 7.58 19.63
CA GLY A 68 -2.44 9.04 19.47
C GLY A 68 -1.06 9.67 19.29
N THR A 69 -0.03 8.89 18.91
CA THR A 69 1.34 9.38 18.69
C THR A 69 1.55 9.94 17.29
N VAL A 70 0.63 9.68 16.36
CA VAL A 70 0.56 10.31 15.04
C VAL A 70 -0.84 10.84 14.78
N PHE A 71 -0.95 11.79 13.86
CA PHE A 71 -2.24 12.41 13.52
C PHE A 71 -3.08 11.55 12.58
N PHE A 72 -2.44 10.84 11.67
CA PHE A 72 -3.10 9.90 10.77
C PHE A 72 -2.28 8.60 10.64
N GLY A 73 -2.98 7.53 10.29
CA GLY A 73 -2.37 6.25 9.97
C GLY A 73 -2.50 5.91 8.49
N ALA A 74 -1.79 4.89 8.03
CA ALA A 74 -2.04 4.27 6.75
C ALA A 74 -1.88 2.75 6.82
N SER A 75 -2.74 2.03 6.08
CA SER A 75 -2.75 0.57 6.08
C SER A 75 -3.27 0.02 4.75
N ASP A 76 -2.68 -1.09 4.29
CA ASP A 76 -3.15 -1.85 3.11
C ASP A 76 -4.00 -3.07 3.52
N GLY A 77 -4.14 -3.31 4.82
CA GLY A 77 -5.14 -4.20 5.40
C GLY A 77 -6.08 -3.36 6.27
N PRO A 78 -7.40 -3.43 6.07
CA PRO A 78 -8.33 -2.66 6.88
C PRO A 78 -8.22 -3.08 8.35
N MET A 79 -8.42 -2.13 9.27
CA MET A 79 -8.48 -2.43 10.70
C MET A 79 -9.61 -3.40 10.99
N THR A 80 -9.36 -4.35 11.87
CA THR A 80 -10.40 -5.23 12.41
C THR A 80 -11.33 -4.46 13.34
N ASN A 81 -12.51 -5.02 13.60
CA ASN A 81 -13.45 -4.40 14.55
C ASN A 81 -12.84 -4.26 15.96
N ASP A 82 -12.05 -5.24 16.39
CA ASP A 82 -11.35 -5.19 17.69
C ASP A 82 -10.32 -4.07 17.74
N GLN A 83 -9.58 -3.87 16.66
CA GLN A 83 -8.62 -2.75 16.55
C GLN A 83 -9.32 -1.39 16.59
N ILE A 84 -10.45 -1.25 15.89
CA ILE A 84 -11.25 -0.01 15.90
C ILE A 84 -11.83 0.23 17.31
N THR A 85 -12.38 -0.80 17.93
CA THR A 85 -12.92 -0.70 19.30
C THR A 85 -11.82 -0.37 20.29
N GLY A 86 -10.65 -1.03 20.18
CA GLY A 86 -9.49 -0.79 21.05
C GLY A 86 -8.85 0.59 20.89
N ALA A 87 -9.03 1.25 19.76
CA ALA A 87 -8.56 2.63 19.57
C ALA A 87 -9.33 3.65 20.41
N GLY A 88 -10.58 3.35 20.80
CA GLY A 88 -11.40 4.21 21.66
C GLY A 88 -11.99 5.43 20.96
N PHE A 89 -11.87 5.55 19.64
CA PHE A 89 -12.45 6.61 18.81
C PHE A 89 -12.82 6.07 17.43
N ARG A 90 -13.70 6.80 16.73
CA ARG A 90 -14.11 6.43 15.39
C ARG A 90 -13.00 6.72 14.39
N ILE A 91 -12.70 5.73 13.54
CA ILE A 91 -11.68 5.80 12.49
C ILE A 91 -12.37 5.64 11.14
N LEU A 92 -12.13 6.62 10.27
CA LEU A 92 -12.55 6.59 8.88
C LEU A 92 -11.42 5.99 8.04
N HIS A 93 -11.73 4.94 7.28
CA HIS A 93 -10.85 4.37 6.27
C HIS A 93 -11.12 5.07 4.94
N ILE A 94 -10.13 5.74 4.38
CA ILE A 94 -10.25 6.39 3.05
C ILE A 94 -9.30 5.69 2.09
N PRO A 95 -9.80 4.91 1.12
CA PRO A 95 -8.99 4.42 0.02
C PRO A 95 -8.28 5.59 -0.69
N THR A 96 -7.03 5.42 -1.09
CA THR A 96 -6.27 6.53 -1.71
C THR A 96 -5.75 6.18 -3.09
N VAL A 97 -5.27 4.98 -3.27
CA VAL A 97 -4.87 4.38 -4.54
C VAL A 97 -5.07 2.88 -4.47
N LEU A 98 -4.98 2.22 -5.64
CA LEU A 98 -4.87 0.77 -5.72
C LEU A 98 -3.48 0.39 -6.24
N GLY A 99 -3.05 -0.81 -5.87
CA GLY A 99 -1.83 -1.41 -6.40
C GLY A 99 -1.93 -2.93 -6.45
N GLY A 100 -0.99 -3.54 -7.14
CA GLY A 100 -0.85 -4.98 -7.22
C GLY A 100 0.33 -5.47 -6.38
N VAL A 101 0.14 -6.53 -5.62
CA VAL A 101 1.23 -7.24 -4.96
C VAL A 101 1.73 -8.31 -5.91
N VAL A 102 3.02 -8.24 -6.27
CA VAL A 102 3.61 -9.12 -7.29
C VAL A 102 4.60 -10.12 -6.68
N PRO A 103 4.61 -11.38 -7.16
CA PRO A 103 5.67 -12.33 -6.84
C PRO A 103 6.96 -11.88 -7.52
N VAL A 104 7.94 -11.44 -6.74
CA VAL A 104 9.27 -11.07 -7.23
C VAL A 104 10.25 -12.22 -7.02
N TYR A 105 11.16 -12.43 -7.95
CA TYR A 105 12.14 -13.52 -7.86
C TYR A 105 13.50 -13.12 -8.45
N ASN A 106 14.51 -13.86 -8.05
CA ASN A 106 15.89 -13.71 -8.55
C ASN A 106 16.46 -15.06 -8.96
N ILE A 107 16.35 -15.38 -10.23
CA ILE A 107 16.93 -16.59 -10.85
C ILE A 107 17.82 -16.11 -11.99
N PRO A 108 19.12 -15.90 -11.78
CA PRO A 108 20.01 -15.27 -12.77
C PRO A 108 20.04 -15.96 -14.14
N GLU A 109 19.82 -17.27 -14.17
CA GLU A 109 19.85 -18.09 -15.40
C GLU A 109 18.54 -18.01 -16.20
N VAL A 110 17.47 -17.41 -15.64
CA VAL A 110 16.15 -17.34 -16.25
C VAL A 110 15.84 -15.92 -16.66
N SER A 111 15.84 -15.65 -17.95
CA SER A 111 15.44 -14.35 -18.52
C SER A 111 13.94 -14.28 -18.88
N ALA A 112 13.28 -15.43 -18.98
CA ALA A 112 11.86 -15.50 -19.28
C ALA A 112 11.02 -15.05 -18.07
N GLU A 113 9.87 -14.43 -18.35
CA GLU A 113 8.86 -14.17 -17.32
C GLU A 113 8.27 -15.51 -16.84
N LEU A 114 8.19 -15.68 -15.52
CA LEU A 114 7.57 -16.87 -14.94
C LEU A 114 6.08 -16.65 -14.68
N HIS A 115 5.34 -17.71 -14.86
CA HIS A 115 3.92 -17.84 -14.55
C HIS A 115 3.73 -18.53 -13.20
N PHE A 116 2.79 -18.07 -12.41
CA PHE A 116 2.45 -18.63 -11.11
C PHE A 116 0.93 -18.81 -10.97
N THR A 117 0.52 -20.03 -10.59
CA THR A 117 -0.86 -20.22 -10.10
C THR A 117 -0.93 -19.91 -8.61
N GLY A 118 -2.12 -19.58 -8.11
CA GLY A 118 -2.32 -19.36 -6.67
C GLY A 118 -1.91 -20.57 -5.81
N PRO A 119 -2.31 -21.80 -6.15
CA PRO A 119 -1.86 -23.00 -5.42
C PRO A 119 -0.33 -23.19 -5.40
N VAL A 120 0.37 -22.93 -6.50
CA VAL A 120 1.84 -23.05 -6.55
C VAL A 120 2.49 -22.00 -5.64
N LEU A 121 2.03 -20.74 -5.67
CA LEU A 121 2.50 -19.72 -4.73
C LEU A 121 2.25 -20.13 -3.29
N ALA A 122 1.06 -20.63 -2.97
CA ALA A 122 0.73 -21.09 -1.63
C ALA A 122 1.67 -22.23 -1.17
N ASP A 123 1.94 -23.21 -2.01
CA ASP A 123 2.81 -24.33 -1.66
C ASP A 123 4.28 -23.93 -1.51
N ILE A 124 4.75 -22.93 -2.29
CA ILE A 124 6.08 -22.33 -2.09
C ILE A 124 6.16 -21.65 -0.70
N PHE A 125 5.17 -20.80 -0.35
CA PHE A 125 5.17 -20.08 0.92
C PHE A 125 4.83 -20.96 2.15
N LEU A 126 4.26 -22.16 1.91
CA LEU A 126 4.14 -23.21 2.93
C LEU A 126 5.41 -24.04 3.11
N GLY A 127 6.43 -23.86 2.24
CA GLY A 127 7.65 -24.67 2.24
C GLY A 127 7.44 -26.09 1.71
N LYS A 128 6.36 -26.36 0.97
CA LYS A 128 6.11 -27.66 0.32
C LYS A 128 6.85 -27.77 -1.01
N ILE A 129 6.92 -26.70 -1.78
CA ILE A 129 7.75 -26.59 -2.98
C ILE A 129 9.01 -25.85 -2.60
N THR A 130 10.15 -26.54 -2.63
CA THR A 130 11.45 -26.03 -2.16
C THR A 130 12.47 -25.85 -3.26
N LYS A 131 12.19 -26.29 -4.50
CA LYS A 131 13.10 -26.19 -5.64
C LYS A 131 12.46 -25.53 -6.84
N TRP A 132 13.24 -24.75 -7.58
CA TRP A 132 12.75 -24.05 -8.76
C TRP A 132 12.35 -25.02 -9.89
N ASN A 133 13.03 -26.16 -10.04
CA ASN A 133 12.68 -27.17 -11.02
C ASN A 133 11.62 -28.18 -10.54
N ASP A 134 10.85 -27.86 -9.51
CA ASP A 134 9.68 -28.65 -9.11
C ASP A 134 8.71 -28.85 -10.28
N ALA A 135 8.08 -30.02 -10.36
CA ALA A 135 7.15 -30.35 -11.44
C ALA A 135 5.97 -29.37 -11.52
N ALA A 136 5.47 -28.89 -10.36
CA ALA A 136 4.38 -27.94 -10.31
C ALA A 136 4.75 -26.59 -10.96
N ILE A 137 5.99 -26.10 -10.78
CA ILE A 137 6.46 -24.87 -11.42
C ILE A 137 6.76 -25.11 -12.91
N ARG A 138 7.42 -26.23 -13.26
CA ARG A 138 7.76 -26.55 -14.67
C ARG A 138 6.52 -26.68 -15.55
N ASN A 139 5.49 -27.33 -15.06
CA ASN A 139 4.27 -27.61 -15.84
C ASN A 139 3.52 -26.33 -16.26
N ILE A 140 3.63 -25.25 -15.48
CA ILE A 140 3.02 -23.96 -15.78
C ILE A 140 3.97 -22.99 -16.50
N ASN A 141 5.24 -23.40 -16.74
CA ASN A 141 6.26 -22.63 -17.44
C ASN A 141 6.90 -23.47 -18.56
N PRO A 142 6.11 -23.97 -19.54
CA PRO A 142 6.64 -24.80 -20.62
C PRO A 142 7.68 -24.04 -21.44
N GLY A 143 8.78 -24.69 -21.75
CA GLY A 143 9.89 -24.09 -22.53
C GLY A 143 10.90 -23.28 -21.70
N VAL A 144 10.66 -23.09 -20.40
CA VAL A 144 11.64 -22.45 -19.51
C VAL A 144 12.49 -23.51 -18.81
N THR A 145 13.82 -23.43 -18.99
CA THR A 145 14.76 -24.28 -18.24
C THR A 145 14.94 -23.71 -16.83
N LEU A 146 14.34 -24.37 -15.84
CA LEU A 146 14.44 -23.98 -14.43
C LEU A 146 15.61 -24.73 -13.75
N PRO A 147 16.44 -24.03 -12.93
CA PRO A 147 17.58 -24.65 -12.26
C PRO A 147 17.15 -25.60 -11.14
N ASN A 148 17.97 -26.60 -10.85
CA ASN A 148 17.80 -27.46 -9.67
C ASN A 148 18.40 -26.79 -8.44
N SER A 149 17.93 -25.59 -8.12
CA SER A 149 18.34 -24.83 -6.94
C SER A 149 17.20 -24.70 -5.95
N GLU A 150 17.56 -24.55 -4.68
CA GLU A 150 16.59 -24.33 -3.59
C GLU A 150 15.92 -22.96 -3.74
N ILE A 151 14.65 -22.88 -3.31
CA ILE A 151 13.89 -21.65 -3.23
C ILE A 151 14.09 -21.02 -1.85
N THR A 152 14.62 -19.81 -1.80
CA THR A 152 14.62 -19.00 -0.57
C THR A 152 13.41 -18.09 -0.57
N VAL A 153 12.44 -18.36 0.29
CA VAL A 153 11.27 -17.48 0.48
C VAL A 153 11.71 -16.25 1.27
N VAL A 154 11.34 -15.06 0.78
CA VAL A 154 11.54 -13.78 1.47
C VAL A 154 10.19 -13.19 1.82
N HIS A 155 9.92 -13.02 3.11
CA HIS A 155 8.66 -12.48 3.61
C HIS A 155 8.88 -11.22 4.45
N ARG A 156 7.81 -10.55 4.83
CA ARG A 156 7.87 -9.38 5.73
C ARG A 156 8.11 -9.79 7.17
N SER A 157 8.95 -9.03 7.85
CA SER A 157 9.23 -9.20 9.30
C SER A 157 8.49 -8.18 10.18
N ASP A 158 7.89 -7.16 9.59
CA ASP A 158 7.09 -6.14 10.26
C ASP A 158 5.59 -6.39 10.10
N GLY A 159 4.75 -5.67 10.83
CA GLY A 159 3.30 -5.70 10.65
C GLY A 159 2.91 -5.06 9.32
N SER A 160 2.67 -5.88 8.29
CA SER A 160 2.61 -5.50 6.89
C SER A 160 1.21 -5.65 6.28
N GLY A 161 0.69 -4.57 5.69
CA GLY A 161 -0.52 -4.64 4.87
C GLY A 161 -0.29 -5.39 3.56
N THR A 162 0.92 -5.29 2.97
CA THR A 162 1.30 -6.09 1.80
C THR A 162 1.24 -7.59 2.11
N SER A 163 1.70 -8.00 3.31
CA SER A 163 1.51 -9.39 3.79
C SER A 163 0.05 -9.74 3.98
N TYR A 164 -0.77 -8.81 4.51
CA TYR A 164 -2.21 -9.05 4.63
C TYR A 164 -2.84 -9.36 3.27
N ILE A 165 -2.54 -8.56 2.23
CA ILE A 165 -3.04 -8.77 0.86
C ILE A 165 -2.58 -10.12 0.31
N TRP A 166 -1.30 -10.42 0.45
CA TRP A 166 -0.70 -11.68 0.01
C TRP A 166 -1.35 -12.89 0.67
N CYS A 167 -1.47 -12.87 2.00
CA CYS A 167 -2.09 -13.92 2.78
C CYS A 167 -3.59 -14.05 2.50
N ASP A 168 -4.31 -12.94 2.27
CA ASP A 168 -5.72 -12.96 1.89
C ASP A 168 -5.93 -13.67 0.54
N TYR A 169 -5.10 -13.34 -0.45
CA TYR A 169 -5.12 -14.04 -1.73
C TYR A 169 -4.81 -15.53 -1.58
N LEU A 170 -3.68 -15.87 -0.95
CA LEU A 170 -3.28 -17.27 -0.79
C LEU A 170 -4.29 -18.09 0.03
N SER A 171 -4.93 -17.48 1.00
CA SER A 171 -6.01 -18.13 1.78
C SER A 171 -7.28 -18.38 0.97
N LYS A 172 -7.55 -17.56 -0.07
CA LYS A 172 -8.69 -17.76 -0.98
C LYS A 172 -8.45 -18.89 -1.98
N VAL A 173 -7.20 -19.14 -2.35
CA VAL A 173 -6.83 -20.12 -3.38
C VAL A 173 -6.25 -21.43 -2.82
N SER A 174 -5.95 -21.48 -1.51
CA SER A 174 -5.41 -22.68 -0.84
C SER A 174 -6.03 -22.85 0.55
N PRO A 175 -6.88 -23.88 0.75
CA PRO A 175 -7.41 -24.23 2.07
C PRO A 175 -6.32 -24.55 3.10
N ASP A 176 -5.22 -25.19 2.66
CA ASP A 176 -4.09 -25.51 3.52
C ASP A 176 -3.38 -24.25 4.00
N TYR A 177 -3.17 -23.27 3.12
CA TYR A 177 -2.59 -21.98 3.50
C TYR A 177 -3.49 -21.24 4.49
N LYS A 178 -4.79 -21.20 4.21
CA LYS A 178 -5.78 -20.61 5.12
C LYS A 178 -5.74 -21.21 6.51
N LYS A 179 -5.61 -22.54 6.61
CA LYS A 179 -5.57 -23.28 7.89
C LYS A 179 -4.25 -23.08 8.63
N THR A 180 -3.12 -23.04 7.89
CA THR A 180 -1.77 -23.05 8.48
C THR A 180 -1.29 -21.65 8.84
N VAL A 181 -1.54 -20.66 7.96
CA VAL A 181 -1.02 -19.29 8.07
C VAL A 181 -2.14 -18.31 8.39
N GLY A 182 -3.24 -18.37 7.65
CA GLY A 182 -4.37 -17.45 7.78
C GLY A 182 -4.09 -16.06 7.21
N VAL A 183 -4.87 -15.05 7.66
CA VAL A 183 -4.84 -13.68 7.14
C VAL A 183 -4.66 -12.69 8.28
N ALA A 184 -3.51 -12.01 8.30
CA ALA A 184 -3.24 -10.92 9.22
C ALA A 184 -2.09 -10.04 8.68
N THR A 185 -1.86 -8.89 9.30
CA THR A 185 -0.67 -8.05 9.01
C THR A 185 0.62 -8.65 9.57
N SER A 186 0.52 -9.58 10.52
CA SER A 186 1.63 -10.36 11.07
C SER A 186 1.17 -11.79 11.22
N VAL A 187 1.87 -12.72 10.59
CA VAL A 187 1.58 -14.15 10.58
C VAL A 187 2.82 -14.97 10.96
N ASN A 188 2.63 -16.21 11.36
CA ASN A 188 3.73 -17.15 11.55
C ASN A 188 4.09 -17.78 10.20
N TRP A 189 5.20 -17.34 9.61
CA TRP A 189 5.66 -17.85 8.33
C TRP A 189 6.25 -19.26 8.50
N PRO A 190 5.78 -20.25 7.71
CA PRO A 190 6.31 -21.64 7.81
C PRO A 190 7.74 -21.78 7.28
N ALA A 191 8.15 -20.91 6.35
CA ALA A 191 9.46 -20.98 5.71
C ALA A 191 9.95 -19.59 5.33
N GLY A 192 11.27 -19.46 5.14
CA GLY A 192 11.88 -18.28 4.60
C GLY A 192 12.58 -17.38 5.62
N VAL A 193 12.95 -16.19 5.14
CA VAL A 193 13.66 -15.16 5.89
C VAL A 193 12.88 -13.84 5.85
N GLY A 194 12.91 -13.12 6.97
CA GLY A 194 12.16 -11.87 7.12
C GLY A 194 12.96 -10.65 6.69
N ALA A 195 12.28 -9.71 5.99
CA ALA A 195 12.82 -8.41 5.65
C ALA A 195 11.81 -7.30 5.98
N LYS A 196 12.30 -6.13 6.43
CA LYS A 196 11.45 -5.01 6.84
C LYS A 196 11.04 -4.15 5.65
N GLY A 197 9.74 -3.89 5.50
CA GLY A 197 9.20 -3.04 4.44
C GLY A 197 9.18 -3.71 3.06
N ASN A 198 8.51 -3.10 2.09
CA ASN A 198 8.61 -3.51 0.69
C ASN A 198 10.04 -3.34 0.16
N GLU A 199 10.70 -2.27 0.56
CA GLU A 199 12.10 -1.97 0.23
C GLU A 199 13.07 -3.07 0.72
N GLY A 200 12.87 -3.56 1.93
CA GLY A 200 13.71 -4.62 2.48
C GLY A 200 13.50 -5.95 1.76
N VAL A 201 12.25 -6.33 1.44
CA VAL A 201 11.96 -7.53 0.64
C VAL A 201 12.55 -7.39 -0.76
N ALA A 202 12.33 -6.25 -1.43
CA ALA A 202 12.90 -6.00 -2.76
C ALA A 202 14.44 -6.09 -2.75
N GLY A 203 15.08 -5.45 -1.77
CA GLY A 203 16.54 -5.48 -1.63
C GLY A 203 17.09 -6.88 -1.38
N LEU A 204 16.45 -7.65 -0.50
CA LEU A 204 16.90 -9.01 -0.16
C LEU A 204 16.72 -9.98 -1.33
N VAL A 205 15.56 -9.92 -2.04
CA VAL A 205 15.34 -10.74 -3.24
C VAL A 205 16.38 -10.40 -4.30
N LYS A 206 16.64 -9.12 -4.56
CA LYS A 206 17.64 -8.70 -5.56
C LYS A 206 19.04 -9.23 -5.27
N GLN A 207 19.40 -9.36 -3.99
CA GLN A 207 20.74 -9.78 -3.55
C GLN A 207 20.87 -11.31 -3.36
N THR A 208 19.75 -12.06 -3.37
CA THR A 208 19.75 -13.48 -3.04
C THR A 208 19.34 -14.30 -4.27
N PRO A 209 20.29 -14.89 -5.02
CA PRO A 209 19.97 -15.84 -6.09
C PRO A 209 19.12 -17.01 -5.57
N GLY A 210 18.14 -17.45 -6.36
CA GLY A 210 17.19 -18.50 -6.01
C GLY A 210 16.06 -18.04 -5.09
N SER A 211 15.95 -16.75 -4.76
CA SER A 211 14.89 -16.27 -3.88
C SER A 211 13.58 -15.91 -4.62
N ILE A 212 12.49 -15.98 -3.87
CA ILE A 212 11.17 -15.45 -4.21
C ILE A 212 10.61 -14.66 -3.03
N GLY A 213 9.94 -13.54 -3.31
CA GLY A 213 9.25 -12.74 -2.32
C GLY A 213 8.00 -12.08 -2.91
N TYR A 214 7.42 -11.13 -2.21
CA TYR A 214 6.28 -10.35 -2.68
C TYR A 214 6.45 -8.89 -2.27
N VAL A 215 6.15 -7.99 -3.19
CA VAL A 215 6.17 -6.54 -2.96
C VAL A 215 5.04 -5.87 -3.73
N GLU A 216 4.73 -4.64 -3.39
CA GLU A 216 3.92 -3.79 -4.26
C GLU A 216 4.69 -3.52 -5.57
N LEU A 217 3.96 -3.45 -6.70
CA LEU A 217 4.50 -3.41 -8.07
C LEU A 217 5.60 -2.35 -8.26
N ILE A 218 5.42 -1.14 -7.71
CA ILE A 218 6.40 -0.05 -7.91
C ILE A 218 7.79 -0.40 -7.39
N TYR A 219 7.87 -1.20 -6.31
CA TYR A 219 9.15 -1.64 -5.77
C TYR A 219 9.87 -2.64 -6.69
N ALA A 220 9.11 -3.49 -7.39
CA ALA A 220 9.68 -4.37 -8.41
C ALA A 220 10.22 -3.54 -9.59
N LEU A 221 9.43 -2.57 -10.07
CA LEU A 221 9.79 -1.70 -11.20
C LEU A 221 11.02 -0.82 -10.88
N GLN A 222 11.02 -0.12 -9.75
CA GLN A 222 12.11 0.78 -9.36
C GLN A 222 13.44 0.04 -9.13
N ASN A 223 13.38 -1.17 -8.58
CA ASN A 223 14.55 -1.98 -8.32
C ASN A 223 14.94 -2.87 -9.51
N LYS A 224 14.16 -2.88 -10.60
CA LYS A 224 14.36 -3.72 -11.80
C LYS A 224 14.49 -5.20 -11.43
N ILE A 225 13.58 -5.69 -10.58
CA ILE A 225 13.51 -7.09 -10.16
C ILE A 225 12.48 -7.80 -11.04
N SER A 226 12.80 -9.02 -11.46
CA SER A 226 11.86 -9.87 -12.19
C SER A 226 10.63 -10.18 -11.31
N TYR A 227 9.45 -10.09 -11.91
CA TYR A 227 8.21 -10.49 -11.30
C TYR A 227 7.34 -11.26 -12.29
N GLY A 228 6.51 -12.17 -11.77
CA GLY A 228 5.76 -13.10 -12.58
C GLY A 228 4.33 -12.68 -12.84
N ALA A 229 3.75 -13.24 -13.92
CA ALA A 229 2.32 -13.21 -14.15
C ALA A 229 1.62 -14.21 -13.23
N VAL A 230 0.41 -13.86 -12.75
CA VAL A 230 -0.38 -14.71 -11.86
C VAL A 230 -1.68 -15.10 -12.55
N GLN A 231 -2.06 -16.38 -12.44
CA GLN A 231 -3.29 -16.86 -13.04
C GLN A 231 -4.50 -16.34 -12.24
N ASN A 232 -5.46 -15.71 -12.96
CA ASN A 232 -6.71 -15.21 -12.37
C ASN A 232 -7.80 -16.30 -12.37
N GLN A 233 -9.00 -15.97 -11.86
CA GLN A 233 -10.14 -16.89 -11.82
C GLN A 233 -10.64 -17.31 -13.22
N ALA A 234 -10.40 -16.49 -14.26
CA ALA A 234 -10.76 -16.81 -15.63
C ALA A 234 -9.75 -17.76 -16.30
N GLY A 235 -8.68 -18.14 -15.59
CA GLY A 235 -7.61 -19.00 -16.13
C GLY A 235 -6.56 -18.26 -16.95
N GLU A 236 -6.59 -16.92 -16.96
CA GLU A 236 -5.69 -16.07 -17.73
C GLU A 236 -4.41 -15.76 -16.93
N TRP A 237 -3.27 -15.70 -17.64
CA TRP A 237 -2.01 -15.24 -17.07
C TRP A 237 -1.97 -13.72 -17.10
N ILE A 238 -2.15 -13.08 -15.94
CA ILE A 238 -2.25 -11.63 -15.82
C ILE A 238 -0.99 -11.05 -15.19
N ARG A 239 -0.40 -10.10 -15.88
CA ARG A 239 0.66 -9.24 -15.34
C ARG A 239 0.03 -8.04 -14.63
N ALA A 240 0.57 -7.67 -13.49
CA ALA A 240 0.11 -6.48 -12.79
C ALA A 240 0.41 -5.21 -13.60
N SER A 241 -0.61 -4.39 -13.78
CA SER A 241 -0.54 -3.07 -14.41
C SER A 241 -1.63 -2.18 -13.82
N VAL A 242 -1.57 -0.89 -14.11
CA VAL A 242 -2.64 0.06 -13.74
C VAL A 242 -4.00 -0.43 -14.22
N GLU A 243 -4.08 -0.91 -15.45
CA GLU A 243 -5.33 -1.40 -16.07
C GLU A 243 -5.86 -2.64 -15.36
N THR A 244 -5.04 -3.69 -15.22
CA THR A 244 -5.47 -4.98 -14.65
C THR A 244 -5.78 -4.89 -13.16
N VAL A 245 -5.17 -3.96 -12.43
CA VAL A 245 -5.49 -3.61 -11.04
C VAL A 245 -6.80 -2.80 -10.97
N SER A 246 -7.02 -1.84 -11.90
CA SER A 246 -8.28 -1.08 -11.97
C SER A 246 -9.48 -2.00 -12.25
N ASN A 247 -9.31 -3.01 -13.10
CA ASN A 247 -10.34 -3.99 -13.40
C ASN A 247 -10.76 -4.78 -12.14
N ALA A 248 -9.82 -5.10 -11.25
CA ALA A 248 -10.14 -5.74 -9.96
C ALA A 248 -11.03 -4.86 -9.06
N ALA A 249 -10.86 -3.55 -9.12
CA ALA A 249 -11.65 -2.61 -8.32
C ALA A 249 -13.05 -2.35 -8.88
N ALA A 250 -13.27 -2.52 -10.19
CA ALA A 250 -14.53 -2.18 -10.85
C ALA A 250 -15.75 -2.94 -10.27
N ALA A 251 -15.56 -4.22 -9.89
CA ALA A 251 -16.61 -5.00 -9.26
C ALA A 251 -16.92 -4.53 -7.83
N ALA A 252 -15.88 -4.14 -7.07
CA ALA A 252 -16.03 -3.65 -5.71
C ALA A 252 -16.64 -2.25 -5.66
N ALA A 253 -16.37 -1.40 -6.64
CA ALA A 253 -16.89 -0.03 -6.70
C ALA A 253 -18.42 0.03 -6.65
N LYS A 254 -19.11 -0.94 -7.28
CA LYS A 254 -20.58 -1.02 -7.30
C LYS A 254 -21.19 -1.36 -5.95
N ASN A 255 -20.46 -2.04 -5.08
CA ASN A 255 -20.92 -2.55 -3.79
C ASN A 255 -20.00 -2.11 -2.64
N MET A 256 -19.38 -0.92 -2.76
CA MET A 256 -18.47 -0.41 -1.75
C MET A 256 -19.17 -0.29 -0.39
N PRO A 257 -18.67 -0.93 0.68
CA PRO A 257 -19.26 -0.78 2.01
C PRO A 257 -19.06 0.66 2.53
N LYS A 258 -19.99 1.11 3.39
CA LYS A 258 -19.97 2.48 3.95
C LYS A 258 -18.70 2.81 4.73
N ASP A 259 -17.97 1.82 5.20
CA ASP A 259 -16.71 1.95 5.93
C ASP A 259 -15.49 1.70 5.05
N PHE A 260 -15.68 1.48 3.74
CA PHE A 260 -14.66 1.23 2.72
C PHE A 260 -13.73 0.03 2.99
N ARG A 261 -14.04 -0.81 3.96
CA ARG A 261 -13.24 -2.00 4.31
C ARG A 261 -13.65 -3.18 3.43
N VAL A 262 -13.00 -3.34 2.32
CA VAL A 262 -13.29 -4.40 1.34
C VAL A 262 -12.00 -5.05 0.83
N SER A 263 -12.02 -6.36 0.62
CA SER A 263 -10.97 -7.08 -0.10
C SER A 263 -11.37 -7.28 -1.56
N ILE A 264 -10.43 -7.01 -2.46
CA ILE A 264 -10.56 -7.23 -3.90
C ILE A 264 -9.55 -8.26 -4.42
N THR A 265 -8.86 -8.97 -3.55
CA THR A 265 -7.99 -10.08 -3.96
C THR A 265 -8.83 -11.21 -4.54
N ASN A 266 -8.29 -11.85 -5.57
CA ASN A 266 -8.98 -12.92 -6.30
C ASN A 266 -10.36 -12.49 -6.84
N ALA A 267 -10.48 -11.24 -7.30
CA ALA A 267 -11.72 -10.75 -7.91
C ALA A 267 -12.00 -11.50 -9.22
N PRO A 268 -13.28 -11.81 -9.53
CA PRO A 268 -13.65 -12.44 -10.80
C PRO A 268 -13.55 -11.45 -11.96
N GLY A 269 -13.37 -11.97 -13.16
CA GLY A 269 -13.38 -11.19 -14.40
C GLY A 269 -12.21 -11.52 -15.32
N HIS A 270 -12.31 -11.03 -16.56
CA HIS A 270 -11.23 -11.06 -17.53
C HIS A 270 -10.29 -9.88 -17.30
N ASP A 271 -9.02 -10.04 -17.65
CA ASP A 271 -7.98 -9.01 -17.49
C ASP A 271 -7.87 -8.44 -16.06
N VAL A 272 -8.20 -9.24 -15.05
CA VAL A 272 -8.16 -8.87 -13.63
C VAL A 272 -6.89 -9.40 -12.99
N TYR A 273 -6.05 -8.51 -12.43
CA TYR A 273 -4.89 -8.95 -11.63
C TYR A 273 -5.37 -9.46 -10.26
N PRO A 274 -5.08 -10.73 -9.90
CA PRO A 274 -5.75 -11.36 -8.76
C PRO A 274 -5.23 -10.89 -7.38
N ILE A 275 -4.05 -10.27 -7.29
CA ILE A 275 -3.48 -9.83 -6.02
C ILE A 275 -3.51 -8.29 -5.94
N SER A 276 -4.70 -7.74 -6.19
CA SER A 276 -4.97 -6.30 -6.16
C SER A 276 -5.57 -5.87 -4.83
N SER A 277 -5.27 -4.66 -4.40
CA SER A 277 -5.87 -4.07 -3.19
C SER A 277 -5.92 -2.55 -3.24
N PHE A 278 -6.84 -2.00 -2.46
CA PHE A 278 -6.78 -0.62 -2.00
C PHE A 278 -5.67 -0.46 -0.95
N THR A 279 -5.25 0.78 -0.73
CA THR A 279 -4.55 1.23 0.48
C THR A 279 -5.31 2.41 1.08
N TRP A 280 -5.35 2.49 2.40
CA TRP A 280 -6.22 3.44 3.11
C TRP A 280 -5.42 4.43 3.94
N LEU A 281 -5.81 5.70 3.90
CA LEU A 281 -5.58 6.62 5.01
C LEU A 281 -6.56 6.32 6.13
N LEU A 282 -6.08 6.36 7.36
CA LEU A 282 -6.85 6.17 8.58
C LEU A 282 -6.95 7.51 9.31
N LEU A 283 -8.14 8.08 9.34
CA LEU A 283 -8.41 9.39 9.92
C LEU A 283 -9.36 9.26 11.13
N GLN A 284 -9.08 10.01 12.20
CA GLN A 284 -10.05 10.14 13.30
C GLN A 284 -11.24 10.99 12.84
N GLU A 285 -12.47 10.55 13.13
CA GLU A 285 -13.66 11.37 12.81
C GLU A 285 -13.78 12.61 13.71
N SER A 286 -13.28 12.53 14.93
CA SER A 286 -13.36 13.63 15.91
C SER A 286 -12.01 13.89 16.58
N PRO A 287 -11.00 14.35 15.83
CA PRO A 287 -9.70 14.68 16.42
C PRO A 287 -9.78 15.91 17.32
N LYS A 288 -8.89 15.99 18.31
CA LYS A 288 -8.81 17.14 19.22
C LYS A 288 -8.30 18.41 18.51
N ASP A 289 -7.34 18.26 17.62
CA ASP A 289 -6.76 19.36 16.84
C ASP A 289 -7.55 19.55 15.54
N VAL A 290 -8.52 20.43 15.59
CA VAL A 290 -9.43 20.74 14.47
C VAL A 290 -8.70 21.45 13.32
N ALA A 291 -7.67 22.24 13.62
CA ALA A 291 -6.91 22.94 12.59
C ALA A 291 -6.11 21.96 11.71
N ARG A 292 -5.38 21.03 12.34
CA ARG A 292 -4.70 19.95 11.61
C ARG A 292 -5.69 19.03 10.88
N SER A 293 -6.87 18.79 11.47
CA SER A 293 -7.93 17.99 10.86
C SER A 293 -8.39 18.58 9.54
N ARG A 294 -8.67 19.87 9.51
CA ARG A 294 -9.05 20.60 8.29
C ARG A 294 -8.00 20.44 7.19
N ILE A 295 -6.73 20.63 7.53
CA ILE A 295 -5.61 20.46 6.58
C ILE A 295 -5.57 19.02 6.02
N MET A 296 -5.71 18.00 6.89
CA MET A 296 -5.70 16.61 6.44
C MET A 296 -6.89 16.26 5.55
N VAL A 297 -8.07 16.81 5.82
CA VAL A 297 -9.24 16.63 4.95
C VAL A 297 -9.03 17.34 3.61
N ASP A 298 -8.48 18.54 3.60
CA ASP A 298 -8.19 19.29 2.36
C ASP A 298 -7.09 18.58 1.54
N PHE A 299 -6.03 18.10 2.19
CA PHE A 299 -5.02 17.27 1.55
C PHE A 299 -5.65 16.00 0.94
N THR A 300 -6.50 15.29 1.70
CA THR A 300 -7.14 14.05 1.23
C THR A 300 -8.04 14.32 0.02
N ARG A 301 -8.82 15.40 0.02
CA ARG A 301 -9.61 15.83 -1.13
C ARG A 301 -8.75 16.13 -2.36
N TRP A 302 -7.63 16.82 -2.16
CA TRP A 302 -6.67 17.09 -3.22
C TRP A 302 -6.04 15.79 -3.76
N ALA A 303 -5.63 14.87 -2.90
CA ALA A 303 -5.06 13.59 -3.28
C ALA A 303 -6.05 12.74 -4.10
N LEU A 304 -7.34 12.73 -3.72
CA LEU A 304 -8.42 12.01 -4.41
C LEU A 304 -8.88 12.71 -5.73
N SER A 305 -8.43 13.92 -5.99
CA SER A 305 -8.75 14.67 -7.21
C SER A 305 -7.51 14.93 -8.08
N GLY A 306 -6.83 16.05 -7.89
CA GLY A 306 -5.64 16.42 -8.65
C GLY A 306 -4.45 15.49 -8.46
N GLY A 307 -4.34 14.87 -7.29
CA GLY A 307 -3.25 13.95 -6.94
C GLY A 307 -3.30 12.61 -7.69
N GLN A 308 -4.45 12.17 -8.19
CA GLN A 308 -4.58 10.87 -8.88
C GLN A 308 -3.74 10.76 -10.15
N GLY A 309 -3.51 11.88 -10.86
CA GLY A 309 -2.62 11.91 -12.02
C GLY A 309 -1.17 11.54 -11.68
N LEU A 310 -0.69 11.90 -10.49
CA LEU A 310 0.64 11.53 -10.00
C LEU A 310 0.73 10.05 -9.64
N ALA A 311 -0.37 9.46 -9.17
CA ALA A 311 -0.45 8.03 -8.88
C ALA A 311 -0.25 7.18 -10.15
N LEU A 312 -0.90 7.56 -11.26
CA LEU A 312 -0.72 6.92 -12.56
C LEU A 312 0.73 6.93 -13.03
N GLN A 313 1.44 8.04 -12.85
CA GLN A 313 2.86 8.16 -13.24
C GLN A 313 3.78 7.21 -12.48
N LEU A 314 3.39 6.81 -11.27
CA LEU A 314 4.10 5.86 -10.44
C LEU A 314 3.56 4.42 -10.56
N GLY A 315 2.62 4.15 -11.46
CA GLY A 315 2.07 2.82 -11.70
C GLY A 315 0.99 2.37 -10.70
N TYR A 316 0.48 3.28 -9.87
CA TYR A 316 -0.70 3.01 -9.05
C TYR A 316 -1.98 3.23 -9.85
N ALA A 317 -2.97 2.38 -9.64
CA ALA A 317 -4.28 2.58 -10.22
C ALA A 317 -5.08 3.62 -9.41
N PRO A 318 -5.78 4.54 -10.09
CA PRO A 318 -6.56 5.57 -9.42
C PRO A 318 -7.83 4.97 -8.82
N ILE A 319 -8.35 5.64 -7.80
CA ILE A 319 -9.63 5.27 -7.20
C ILE A 319 -10.77 5.46 -8.23
N PRO A 320 -11.69 4.49 -8.39
CA PRO A 320 -12.86 4.64 -9.24
C PRO A 320 -13.70 5.88 -8.86
N LYS A 321 -14.20 6.62 -9.85
CA LYS A 321 -14.91 7.89 -9.63
C LYS A 321 -16.12 7.76 -8.70
N GLU A 322 -16.83 6.63 -8.79
CA GLU A 322 -17.97 6.33 -7.93
C GLU A 322 -17.54 6.18 -6.46
N VAL A 323 -16.37 5.61 -6.21
CA VAL A 323 -15.81 5.48 -4.87
C VAL A 323 -15.35 6.84 -4.35
N VAL A 324 -14.67 7.64 -5.20
CA VAL A 324 -14.27 9.02 -4.84
C VAL A 324 -15.48 9.86 -4.40
N ALA A 325 -16.63 9.73 -5.09
CA ALA A 325 -17.85 10.44 -4.71
C ALA A 325 -18.33 10.05 -3.29
N LEU A 326 -18.26 8.76 -2.95
CA LEU A 326 -18.61 8.25 -1.61
C LEU A 326 -17.60 8.74 -0.54
N GLU A 327 -16.32 8.79 -0.88
CA GLU A 327 -15.26 9.28 0.00
C GLU A 327 -15.39 10.77 0.31
N MET A 328 -15.71 11.59 -0.71
CA MET A 328 -15.97 13.02 -0.54
C MET A 328 -17.15 13.27 0.42
N GLU A 329 -18.17 12.43 0.38
CA GLU A 329 -19.28 12.48 1.34
C GLU A 329 -18.84 12.00 2.73
N ALA A 330 -18.07 10.92 2.81
CA ALA A 330 -17.58 10.39 4.07
C ALA A 330 -16.63 11.36 4.80
N LEU A 331 -15.81 12.11 4.06
CA LEU A 331 -14.91 13.12 4.63
C LEU A 331 -15.65 14.26 5.36
N LYS A 332 -16.95 14.48 5.08
CA LYS A 332 -17.77 15.45 5.83
C LYS A 332 -18.03 15.03 7.28
N ARG A 333 -17.84 13.75 7.62
CA ARG A 333 -17.95 13.24 9.00
C ARG A 333 -16.76 13.62 9.87
N VAL A 334 -15.61 13.94 9.24
CA VAL A 334 -14.42 14.36 9.99
C VAL A 334 -14.61 15.78 10.48
N LYS A 335 -14.46 15.99 11.78
CA LYS A 335 -14.57 17.31 12.40
C LYS A 335 -13.46 18.23 11.89
N GLN A 336 -13.87 19.39 11.35
CA GLN A 336 -13.01 20.40 10.73
C GLN A 336 -13.19 21.77 11.39
#